data_694226162e8be9f86d5855669173d63e
#
_entry.id   694226162e8be9f86d5855669173d63e
#
_cell.length_a   1.000
_cell.length_b   1.000
_cell.length_c   1.000
_cell.angle_alpha   90.00
_cell.angle_beta   90.00
_cell.angle_gamma   90.00
#
_symmetry.space_group_name_H-M   'P 1'
#
loop_
_entity.id
_entity.type
_entity.pdbx_description
1 polymer ?
#
loop_
_entity_poly.entity_id
_entity_poly.type
_entity_poly.pdbx_seq_one_letter_code
_entity_poly.pdbx_strand_id
1 'polypeptide(L)'
;MFNLNTAVRNFSNIYGQLSREEIDFGQIIIDKKILQDNEFIINYFFNLVTLNPQIHIGQPFNLIFASSKNRESLVGWPKGINIENYLYMASQNDEPILISKENFEIFSLRLGSEEPKKIASSLGDFIQTLSEIMPLSEKFFSKNINNDDYFILEDNEFIAEINAFFQLTKLNIEVKNFYGFFFE
;
A
#
# COMPACT_ATOMS: atom_id res chain seq x y z
N MET A 1 16.10 -1.06 5.72
CA MET A 1 15.06 -0.01 5.53
C MET A 1 15.29 0.62 4.18
N PHE A 2 14.31 0.54 3.29
CA PHE A 2 14.40 1.13 1.95
C PHE A 2 14.23 2.66 2.01
N ASN A 3 14.93 3.38 1.15
CA ASN A 3 14.86 4.85 1.16
C ASN A 3 13.48 5.32 0.66
N LEU A 4 12.76 6.10 1.47
CA LEU A 4 11.41 6.55 1.16
C LEU A 4 11.33 7.40 -0.12
N ASN A 5 12.27 8.32 -0.33
CA ASN A 5 12.26 9.17 -1.53
C ASN A 5 12.40 8.33 -2.80
N THR A 6 13.25 7.31 -2.76
CA THR A 6 13.41 6.35 -3.86
C THR A 6 12.14 5.53 -4.05
N ALA A 7 11.57 4.99 -2.97
CA ALA A 7 10.33 4.23 -3.02
C ALA A 7 9.17 5.02 -3.64
N VAL A 8 8.98 6.27 -3.20
CA VAL A 8 7.90 7.14 -3.71
C VAL A 8 8.11 7.49 -5.19
N ARG A 9 9.35 7.71 -5.63
CA ARG A 9 9.64 7.94 -7.05
C ARG A 9 9.35 6.71 -7.90
N ASN A 10 9.77 5.54 -7.44
CA ASN A 10 9.49 4.27 -8.11
C ASN A 10 7.98 4.04 -8.20
N PHE A 11 7.28 4.22 -7.09
CA PHE A 11 5.83 4.10 -7.01
C PHE A 11 5.13 5.05 -7.98
N SER A 12 5.51 6.34 -7.98
CA SER A 12 4.92 7.34 -8.87
C SER A 12 5.12 6.99 -10.35
N ASN A 13 6.33 6.55 -10.72
CA ASN A 13 6.64 6.16 -12.10
C ASN A 13 5.81 4.96 -12.54
N ILE A 14 5.72 3.93 -11.71
CA ILE A 14 4.97 2.70 -12.02
C ILE A 14 3.48 2.99 -12.04
N TYR A 15 2.97 3.70 -11.04
CA TYR A 15 1.56 4.08 -10.95
C TYR A 15 1.09 4.83 -12.21
N GLY A 16 1.89 5.79 -12.70
CA GLY A 16 1.57 6.56 -13.90
C GLY A 16 1.68 5.78 -15.22
N GLN A 17 2.27 4.57 -15.19
CA GLN A 17 2.42 3.70 -16.37
C GLN A 17 1.34 2.61 -16.46
N LEU A 18 0.62 2.36 -15.37
CA LEU A 18 -0.44 1.35 -15.35
C LEU A 18 -1.65 1.87 -16.10
N SER A 19 -2.11 1.09 -17.09
CA SER A 19 -3.20 1.45 -18.02
C SER A 19 -4.45 0.61 -17.80
N ARG A 20 -5.00 0.60 -16.60
CA ARG A 20 -6.27 -0.08 -16.34
C ARG A 20 -7.43 0.89 -16.56
N GLU A 21 -8.35 0.52 -17.44
CA GLU A 21 -9.51 1.35 -17.79
C GLU A 21 -10.46 1.60 -16.62
N GLU A 22 -10.54 0.67 -15.66
CA GLU A 22 -11.45 0.74 -14.53
C GLU A 22 -10.94 1.59 -13.35
N ILE A 23 -9.66 1.97 -13.37
CA ILE A 23 -9.03 2.70 -12.28
C ILE A 23 -8.35 3.93 -12.87
N ASP A 24 -8.82 5.09 -12.46
CA ASP A 24 -8.14 6.35 -12.80
C ASP A 24 -6.86 6.46 -11.99
N PHE A 25 -5.80 5.89 -12.52
CA PHE A 25 -4.49 5.96 -11.90
C PHE A 25 -3.86 7.33 -11.97
N GLY A 26 -4.30 8.19 -12.84
CA GLY A 26 -3.80 9.55 -12.96
C GLY A 26 -2.28 9.67 -12.89
N GLN A 27 -1.80 10.88 -12.74
CA GLN A 27 -0.39 11.16 -12.50
C GLN A 27 -0.16 11.54 -11.04
N ILE A 28 0.74 10.84 -10.34
CA ILE A 28 1.16 11.25 -9.00
C ILE A 28 2.08 12.46 -9.11
N ILE A 29 1.66 13.57 -8.51
CA ILE A 29 2.42 14.82 -8.46
C ILE A 29 3.35 14.77 -7.24
N ILE A 30 4.64 14.91 -7.46
CA ILE A 30 5.64 14.96 -6.40
C ILE A 30 6.12 16.40 -6.24
N ASP A 31 5.85 17.03 -5.11
CA ASP A 31 6.40 18.34 -4.78
C ASP A 31 7.89 18.21 -4.43
N LYS A 32 8.75 18.85 -5.25
CA LYS A 32 10.21 18.83 -5.06
C LYS A 32 10.66 19.44 -3.73
N LYS A 33 9.89 20.38 -3.17
CA LYS A 33 10.21 21.00 -1.89
C LYS A 33 10.04 19.98 -0.74
N ILE A 34 9.00 19.17 -0.82
CA ILE A 34 8.72 18.10 0.17
C ILE A 34 9.84 17.05 0.14
N LEU A 35 10.42 16.76 -1.04
CA LEU A 35 11.54 15.81 -1.19
C LEU A 35 12.83 16.23 -0.49
N GLN A 36 12.99 17.50 -0.16
CA GLN A 36 14.22 18.04 0.47
C GLN A 36 14.11 18.07 2.00
N ASP A 37 12.92 17.98 2.53
CA ASP A 37 12.64 18.05 3.96
C ASP A 37 12.58 16.64 4.55
N ASN A 38 13.72 16.15 5.02
CA ASN A 38 13.87 14.78 5.54
C ASN A 38 13.39 14.60 7.00
N GLU A 39 12.97 15.67 7.68
CA GLU A 39 12.68 15.58 9.11
C GLU A 39 11.37 14.86 9.45
N PHE A 40 10.41 14.73 8.48
CA PHE A 40 9.10 14.15 8.77
C PHE A 40 8.61 13.22 7.67
N ILE A 41 9.12 12.00 7.65
CA ILE A 41 8.73 10.94 6.69
C ILE A 41 7.21 10.80 6.57
N ILE A 42 6.49 10.84 7.68
CA ILE A 42 5.02 10.75 7.71
C ILE A 42 4.39 11.98 7.07
N ASN A 43 4.84 13.18 7.43
CA ASN A 43 4.32 14.42 6.85
C ASN A 43 4.58 14.48 5.35
N TYR A 44 5.73 13.98 4.90
CA TYR A 44 6.04 13.87 3.49
C TYR A 44 5.03 13.00 2.73
N PHE A 45 4.81 11.78 3.20
CA PHE A 45 3.85 10.88 2.56
C PHE A 45 2.43 11.45 2.58
N PHE A 46 2.03 12.03 3.68
CA PHE A 46 0.72 12.64 3.79
C PHE A 46 0.54 13.86 2.90
N ASN A 47 1.57 14.67 2.70
CA ASN A 47 1.52 15.75 1.73
C ASN A 47 1.41 15.22 0.30
N LEU A 48 2.14 14.13 -0.02
CA LEU A 48 2.00 13.46 -1.30
C LEU A 48 0.55 13.01 -1.56
N VAL A 49 -0.07 12.34 -0.59
CA VAL A 49 -1.47 11.92 -0.69
C VAL A 49 -2.45 13.10 -0.77
N THR A 50 -2.14 14.22 -0.11
CA THR A 50 -2.96 15.44 -0.21
C THR A 50 -2.92 16.06 -1.60
N LEU A 51 -1.75 16.04 -2.26
CA LEU A 51 -1.60 16.51 -3.64
C LEU A 51 -2.28 15.57 -4.65
N ASN A 52 -2.44 14.31 -4.29
CA ASN A 52 -3.00 13.26 -5.14
C ASN A 52 -4.18 12.58 -4.42
N PRO A 53 -5.34 13.25 -4.32
CA PRO A 53 -6.44 12.78 -3.47
C PRO A 53 -7.09 11.47 -3.94
N GLN A 54 -6.76 11.00 -5.12
CA GLN A 54 -7.34 9.80 -5.75
C GLN A 54 -6.29 8.68 -5.97
N ILE A 55 -5.28 8.58 -5.12
CA ILE A 55 -4.39 7.41 -5.18
C ILE A 55 -5.19 6.18 -4.77
N HIS A 56 -5.54 5.38 -5.76
CA HIS A 56 -6.26 4.13 -5.61
C HIS A 56 -5.52 3.04 -6.39
N ILE A 57 -5.18 1.94 -5.72
CA ILE A 57 -4.55 0.78 -6.33
C ILE A 57 -5.59 -0.33 -6.35
N GLY A 58 -5.92 -0.80 -7.54
CA GLY A 58 -6.83 -1.92 -7.74
C GLY A 58 -6.22 -3.27 -7.41
N GLN A 59 -6.96 -4.33 -7.74
CA GLN A 59 -6.52 -5.70 -7.48
C GLN A 59 -5.05 -5.94 -7.89
N PRO A 60 -4.32 -6.75 -7.10
CA PRO A 60 -4.80 -7.55 -5.95
C PRO A 60 -4.99 -6.73 -4.67
N PHE A 61 -4.53 -5.47 -4.64
CA PHE A 61 -4.51 -4.70 -3.41
C PHE A 61 -5.85 -4.10 -3.01
N ASN A 62 -6.64 -3.63 -3.97
CA ASN A 62 -7.85 -2.85 -3.70
C ASN A 62 -7.64 -1.79 -2.59
N LEU A 63 -6.55 -1.03 -2.73
CA LEU A 63 -5.99 -0.15 -1.72
C LEU A 63 -6.37 1.30 -2.00
N ILE A 64 -6.92 1.99 -1.00
CA ILE A 64 -7.27 3.40 -1.06
C ILE A 64 -6.47 4.17 0.00
N PHE A 65 -5.65 5.12 -0.42
CA PHE A 65 -4.90 5.96 0.50
C PHE A 65 -5.78 7.06 1.11
N ALA A 66 -5.63 7.26 2.40
CA ALA A 66 -6.38 8.29 3.13
C ALA A 66 -5.94 9.70 2.75
N SER A 67 -6.88 10.57 2.47
CA SER A 67 -6.63 12.00 2.35
C SER A 67 -6.26 12.62 3.70
N SER A 68 -5.62 13.79 3.69
CA SER A 68 -5.27 14.53 4.91
C SER A 68 -6.46 14.83 5.84
N LYS A 69 -7.66 14.91 5.26
CA LYS A 69 -8.90 15.22 6.00
C LYS A 69 -9.47 14.01 6.75
N ASN A 70 -9.15 12.80 6.33
CA ASN A 70 -9.78 11.57 6.83
C ASN A 70 -8.89 10.80 7.82
N ARG A 71 -7.71 11.31 8.16
CA ARG A 71 -6.72 10.59 8.99
C ARG A 71 -7.11 10.41 10.44
N GLU A 72 -7.94 11.30 10.97
CA GLU A 72 -8.34 11.30 12.37
C GLU A 72 -9.73 10.67 12.58
N SER A 73 -10.54 10.57 11.54
CA SER A 73 -11.89 10.06 11.62
C SER A 73 -11.98 8.60 11.21
N LEU A 74 -11.57 7.70 12.06
CA LEU A 74 -11.84 6.28 11.88
C LEU A 74 -13.21 5.95 12.46
N VAL A 75 -14.21 6.12 11.63
CA VAL A 75 -15.54 5.57 11.89
C VAL A 75 -15.41 4.05 11.73
N GLY A 76 -15.53 3.33 12.83
CA GLY A 76 -15.53 1.86 12.82
C GLY A 76 -14.30 1.17 13.40
N TRP A 77 -13.39 1.89 14.07
CA TRP A 77 -12.31 1.25 14.81
C TRP A 77 -12.84 0.18 15.76
N PRO A 78 -12.22 -1.02 15.81
CA PRO A 78 -12.54 -2.02 16.83
C PRO A 78 -12.37 -1.42 18.23
N LYS A 79 -13.35 -1.67 19.10
CA LYS A 79 -13.26 -1.24 20.49
C LYS A 79 -12.04 -1.91 21.14
N GLY A 80 -11.17 -1.10 21.78
CA GLY A 80 -10.01 -1.60 22.51
C GLY A 80 -8.66 -1.31 21.87
N ILE A 81 -8.62 -0.91 20.59
CA ILE A 81 -7.36 -0.49 19.97
C ILE A 81 -7.04 0.92 20.40
N ASN A 82 -5.82 1.12 20.92
CA ASN A 82 -5.34 2.45 21.26
C ASN A 82 -4.95 3.22 19.99
N ILE A 83 -5.94 3.90 19.38
CA ILE A 83 -5.78 4.71 18.17
C ILE A 83 -4.80 5.88 18.34
N GLU A 84 -4.51 6.30 19.57
CA GLU A 84 -3.58 7.39 19.84
C GLU A 84 -2.17 7.05 19.39
N ASN A 85 -1.81 5.77 19.36
CA ASN A 85 -0.50 5.27 18.95
C ASN A 85 -0.33 5.15 17.44
N TYR A 86 -1.39 5.29 16.67
CA TYR A 86 -1.38 5.06 15.23
C TYR A 86 -1.93 6.24 14.44
N LEU A 87 -1.49 6.32 13.18
CA LEU A 87 -2.09 7.15 12.15
C LEU A 87 -2.69 6.25 11.08
N TYR A 88 -3.89 6.56 10.65
CA TYR A 88 -4.53 5.89 9.52
C TYR A 88 -3.86 6.31 8.22
N MET A 89 -3.41 5.36 7.43
CA MET A 89 -2.71 5.62 6.18
C MET A 89 -3.56 5.29 4.96
N ALA A 90 -4.17 4.12 4.97
CA ALA A 90 -4.92 3.58 3.84
C ALA A 90 -5.94 2.54 4.33
N SER A 91 -6.79 2.09 3.42
CA SER A 91 -7.63 0.90 3.61
C SER A 91 -7.44 -0.10 2.50
N GLN A 92 -7.51 -1.37 2.84
CA GLN A 92 -7.60 -2.52 1.96
C GLN A 92 -8.96 -3.19 2.20
N ASN A 93 -9.87 -3.16 1.22
CA ASN A 93 -11.24 -3.66 1.39
C ASN A 93 -11.90 -3.18 2.70
N ASP A 94 -11.80 -1.88 2.99
CA ASP A 94 -12.25 -1.23 4.23
C ASP A 94 -11.49 -1.62 5.52
N GLU A 95 -10.51 -2.51 5.44
CA GLU A 95 -9.64 -2.86 6.55
C GLU A 95 -8.46 -1.88 6.67
N PRO A 96 -8.18 -1.29 7.85
CA PRO A 96 -7.20 -0.24 7.99
C PRO A 96 -5.75 -0.69 7.83
N ILE A 97 -4.96 0.18 7.20
CA ILE A 97 -3.50 0.17 7.22
C ILE A 97 -3.03 1.38 8.02
N LEU A 98 -2.16 1.14 8.98
CA LEU A 98 -1.78 2.06 10.02
C LEU A 98 -0.28 2.32 10.03
N ILE A 99 0.12 3.53 10.44
CA ILE A 99 1.52 3.86 10.76
C ILE A 99 1.64 4.06 12.26
N SER A 100 2.55 3.36 12.92
CA SER A 100 2.91 3.61 14.31
C SER A 100 3.54 4.99 14.46
N LYS A 101 3.08 5.78 15.43
CA LYS A 101 3.68 7.08 15.77
C LYS A 101 5.02 6.96 16.50
N GLU A 102 5.28 5.81 17.11
CA GLU A 102 6.48 5.56 17.90
C GLU A 102 7.69 5.24 17.02
N ASN A 103 7.52 4.32 16.06
CA ASN A 103 8.65 3.75 15.31
C ASN A 103 8.45 3.79 13.78
N PHE A 104 7.31 4.35 13.32
CA PHE A 104 6.95 4.49 11.90
C PHE A 104 6.83 3.18 11.13
N GLU A 105 6.69 2.08 11.83
CA GLU A 105 6.37 0.78 11.24
C GLU A 105 4.94 0.73 10.72
N ILE A 106 4.68 -0.12 9.73
CA ILE A 106 3.39 -0.25 9.08
C ILE A 106 2.66 -1.49 9.60
N PHE A 107 1.41 -1.31 9.95
CA PHE A 107 0.55 -2.33 10.50
C PHE A 107 -0.73 -2.46 9.68
N SER A 108 -1.29 -3.65 9.63
CA SER A 108 -2.64 -3.93 9.15
C SER A 108 -3.56 -4.31 10.31
N LEU A 109 -4.85 -4.02 10.14
CA LEU A 109 -5.86 -4.38 11.13
C LEU A 109 -7.04 -5.04 10.43
N ARG A 110 -7.19 -6.35 10.57
CA ARG A 110 -8.35 -7.08 10.04
C ARG A 110 -9.60 -6.87 10.89
N LEU A 111 -10.75 -6.86 10.24
CA LEU A 111 -12.04 -6.88 10.91
C LEU A 111 -12.12 -8.08 11.86
N GLY A 112 -12.48 -7.82 13.12
CA GLY A 112 -12.54 -8.86 14.15
C GLY A 112 -11.21 -9.19 14.82
N SER A 113 -10.08 -8.59 14.40
CA SER A 113 -8.81 -8.70 15.12
C SER A 113 -8.77 -7.74 16.30
N GLU A 114 -8.20 -8.18 17.42
CA GLU A 114 -8.02 -7.35 18.62
C GLU A 114 -6.78 -6.46 18.53
N GLU A 115 -5.79 -6.84 17.72
CA GLU A 115 -4.51 -6.15 17.63
C GLU A 115 -4.05 -5.96 16.18
N PRO A 116 -3.44 -4.78 15.86
CA PRO A 116 -2.78 -4.58 14.59
C PRO A 116 -1.58 -5.51 14.42
N LYS A 117 -1.39 -6.04 13.21
CA LYS A 117 -0.24 -6.88 12.86
C LYS A 117 0.73 -6.08 12.00
N LYS A 118 2.00 -6.06 12.41
CA LYS A 118 3.05 -5.45 11.60
C LYS A 118 3.15 -6.14 10.25
N ILE A 119 3.20 -5.34 9.17
CA ILE A 119 3.34 -5.81 7.78
C ILE A 119 4.63 -5.32 7.12
N ALA A 120 5.16 -4.16 7.56
CA ALA A 120 6.44 -3.65 7.06
C ALA A 120 7.19 -2.87 8.14
N SER A 121 8.52 -2.87 8.08
CA SER A 121 9.37 -2.18 9.04
C SER A 121 9.55 -0.69 8.74
N SER A 122 9.10 -0.22 7.57
CA SER A 122 9.09 1.21 7.23
C SER A 122 8.11 1.50 6.11
N LEU A 123 7.74 2.78 6.00
CA LEU A 123 6.95 3.26 4.87
C LEU A 123 7.67 3.08 3.53
N GLY A 124 9.01 3.24 3.51
CA GLY A 124 9.81 3.01 2.31
C GLY A 124 9.76 1.55 1.85
N ASP A 125 9.89 0.59 2.78
CA ASP A 125 9.77 -0.83 2.45
C ASP A 125 8.36 -1.17 1.95
N PHE A 126 7.32 -0.63 2.60
CA PHE A 126 5.93 -0.85 2.20
C PHE A 126 5.63 -0.31 0.79
N ILE A 127 5.94 0.96 0.53
CA ILE A 127 5.70 1.60 -0.78
C ILE A 127 6.52 0.94 -1.89
N GLN A 128 7.76 0.55 -1.61
CA GLN A 128 8.58 -0.17 -2.59
C GLN A 128 7.99 -1.55 -2.91
N THR A 129 7.47 -2.27 -1.90
CA THR A 129 6.79 -3.55 -2.12
C THR A 129 5.58 -3.40 -3.05
N LEU A 130 4.75 -2.38 -2.85
CA LEU A 130 3.64 -2.08 -3.76
C LEU A 130 4.15 -1.81 -5.18
N SER A 131 5.23 -1.03 -5.32
CA SER A 131 5.85 -0.71 -6.62
C SER A 131 6.34 -1.94 -7.37
N GLU A 132 6.82 -2.96 -6.66
CA GLU A 132 7.35 -4.18 -7.27
C GLU A 132 6.23 -5.19 -7.61
N ILE A 133 5.14 -5.19 -6.86
CA ILE A 133 4.02 -6.12 -7.09
C ILE A 133 3.04 -5.59 -8.15
N MET A 134 2.80 -4.28 -8.23
CA MET A 134 1.90 -3.71 -9.24
C MET A 134 2.19 -4.14 -10.69
N PRO A 135 3.45 -4.13 -11.18
CA PRO A 135 3.75 -4.60 -12.53
C PRO A 135 3.48 -6.10 -12.74
N LEU A 136 3.66 -6.92 -11.68
CA LEU A 136 3.32 -8.33 -11.75
C LEU A 136 1.82 -8.50 -11.95
N SER A 137 1.01 -7.80 -11.15
CA SER A 137 -0.45 -7.86 -11.32
C SER A 137 -0.90 -7.40 -12.70
N GLU A 138 -0.33 -6.30 -13.23
CA GLU A 138 -0.64 -5.80 -14.57
C GLU A 138 -0.33 -6.81 -15.67
N LYS A 139 0.81 -7.51 -15.57
CA LYS A 139 1.20 -8.58 -16.49
C LYS A 139 0.13 -9.67 -16.59
N PHE A 140 -0.48 -10.06 -15.47
CA PHE A 140 -1.51 -11.10 -15.42
C PHE A 140 -2.87 -10.59 -15.89
N PHE A 141 -3.26 -9.38 -15.51
CA PHE A 141 -4.49 -8.77 -16.02
C PHE A 141 -4.45 -8.55 -17.53
N SER A 142 -3.34 -8.07 -18.07
CA SER A 142 -3.19 -7.84 -19.51
C SER A 142 -3.30 -9.14 -20.33
N LYS A 143 -2.89 -10.29 -19.79
CA LYS A 143 -3.07 -11.60 -20.43
C LYS A 143 -4.53 -12.04 -20.43
N ASN A 144 -5.33 -11.62 -19.49
CA ASN A 144 -6.69 -12.06 -19.25
C ASN A 144 -7.75 -10.98 -19.50
N ILE A 145 -7.40 -9.93 -20.25
CA ILE A 145 -8.23 -8.74 -20.49
C ILE A 145 -9.63 -9.06 -21.09
N ASN A 146 -9.77 -10.18 -21.77
CA ASN A 146 -11.04 -10.62 -22.35
C ASN A 146 -11.80 -11.65 -21.48
N ASN A 147 -11.35 -11.88 -20.26
CA ASN A 147 -11.97 -12.81 -19.33
C ASN A 147 -12.60 -12.04 -18.18
N ASP A 148 -13.89 -11.74 -18.28
CA ASP A 148 -14.64 -10.96 -17.28
C ASP A 148 -14.71 -11.68 -15.91
N ASP A 149 -14.53 -13.01 -15.89
CA ASP A 149 -14.52 -13.83 -14.68
C ASP A 149 -13.11 -14.02 -14.10
N TYR A 150 -12.08 -13.35 -14.65
CA TYR A 150 -10.72 -13.50 -14.18
C TYR A 150 -10.52 -12.87 -12.81
N PHE A 151 -10.13 -13.71 -11.85
CA PHE A 151 -9.80 -13.29 -10.50
C PHE A 151 -8.34 -13.61 -10.18
N ILE A 152 -7.50 -12.57 -10.08
CA ILE A 152 -6.04 -12.72 -9.98
C ILE A 152 -5.59 -13.54 -8.77
N LEU A 153 -6.33 -13.50 -7.65
CA LEU A 153 -5.99 -14.25 -6.43
C LEU A 153 -6.29 -15.75 -6.55
N GLU A 154 -6.97 -16.18 -7.62
CA GLU A 154 -7.19 -17.60 -7.95
C GLU A 154 -6.20 -18.10 -9.01
N ASP A 155 -5.36 -17.21 -9.58
CA ASP A 155 -4.36 -17.57 -10.59
C ASP A 155 -3.11 -18.17 -9.92
N ASN A 156 -2.92 -19.46 -10.10
CA ASN A 156 -1.79 -20.19 -9.51
C ASN A 156 -0.42 -19.70 -10.01
N GLU A 157 -0.31 -19.21 -11.26
CA GLU A 157 0.95 -18.66 -11.78
C GLU A 157 1.25 -17.31 -11.11
N PHE A 158 0.24 -16.45 -10.95
CA PHE A 158 0.39 -15.20 -10.19
C PHE A 158 0.82 -15.46 -8.76
N ILE A 159 0.15 -16.36 -8.06
CA ILE A 159 0.49 -16.73 -6.67
C ILE A 159 1.92 -17.30 -6.58
N ALA A 160 2.35 -18.10 -7.55
CA ALA A 160 3.73 -18.60 -7.60
C ALA A 160 4.76 -17.47 -7.77
N GLU A 161 4.50 -16.48 -8.65
CA GLU A 161 5.37 -15.32 -8.83
C GLU A 161 5.42 -14.43 -7.58
N ILE A 162 4.30 -14.22 -6.89
CA ILE A 162 4.25 -13.48 -5.62
C ILE A 162 5.06 -14.20 -4.53
N ASN A 163 4.93 -15.52 -4.42
CA ASN A 163 5.72 -16.29 -3.47
C ASN A 163 7.23 -16.21 -3.79
N ALA A 164 7.61 -16.31 -5.06
CA ALA A 164 9.00 -16.15 -5.48
C ALA A 164 9.54 -14.74 -5.18
N PHE A 165 8.73 -13.70 -5.40
CA PHE A 165 9.07 -12.33 -5.02
C PHE A 165 9.40 -12.23 -3.52
N PHE A 166 8.53 -12.74 -2.64
CA PHE A 166 8.76 -12.68 -1.19
C PHE A 166 9.95 -13.51 -0.70
N GLN A 167 10.34 -14.57 -1.43
CA GLN A 167 11.55 -15.34 -1.12
C GLN A 167 12.84 -14.60 -1.50
N LEU A 168 12.79 -13.74 -2.51
CA LEU A 168 13.96 -13.07 -3.07
C LEU A 168 14.13 -11.63 -2.62
N THR A 169 13.05 -10.98 -2.15
CA THR A 169 13.08 -9.58 -1.75
C THR A 169 14.00 -9.34 -0.57
N LYS A 170 14.68 -8.17 -0.61
CA LYS A 170 15.50 -7.66 0.50
C LYS A 170 14.77 -6.58 1.31
N LEU A 171 13.52 -6.35 1.01
CA LEU A 171 12.68 -5.40 1.73
C LEU A 171 12.32 -5.97 3.12
N ASN A 172 12.24 -5.09 4.12
CA ASN A 172 11.91 -5.50 5.49
C ASN A 172 10.39 -5.61 5.67
N ILE A 173 9.83 -6.67 5.11
CA ILE A 173 8.40 -7.02 5.14
C ILE A 173 8.19 -8.22 6.06
N GLU A 174 7.16 -8.15 6.89
CA GLU A 174 6.65 -9.31 7.63
C GLU A 174 5.81 -10.18 6.68
N VAL A 175 6.48 -11.00 5.89
CA VAL A 175 5.89 -11.71 4.74
C VAL A 175 4.58 -12.41 5.08
N LYS A 176 4.56 -13.17 6.20
CA LYS A 176 3.34 -13.90 6.61
C LYS A 176 2.16 -12.96 6.84
N ASN A 177 2.38 -11.84 7.51
CA ASN A 177 1.32 -10.89 7.83
C ASN A 177 0.90 -10.08 6.61
N PHE A 178 1.87 -9.66 5.78
CA PHE A 178 1.61 -8.96 4.54
C PHE A 178 0.83 -9.84 3.56
N TYR A 179 1.31 -11.08 3.33
CA TYR A 179 0.66 -12.03 2.45
C TYR A 179 -0.76 -12.35 2.92
N GLY A 180 -0.91 -12.70 4.20
CA GLY A 180 -2.21 -12.98 4.77
C GLY A 180 -3.18 -11.79 4.72
N PHE A 181 -2.71 -10.56 4.67
CA PHE A 181 -3.57 -9.39 4.60
C PHE A 181 -4.02 -9.05 3.17
N PHE A 182 -3.13 -9.21 2.18
CA PHE A 182 -3.41 -8.78 0.81
C PHE A 182 -3.83 -9.91 -0.13
N PHE A 183 -3.51 -11.17 0.18
CA PHE A 183 -3.66 -12.29 -0.74
C PHE A 183 -4.47 -13.47 -0.19
N GLU A 184 -4.99 -13.38 1.04
CA GLU A 184 -5.91 -14.34 1.69
C GLU A 184 -7.20 -13.65 2.11
#